data_299775534c7462e46fd6eac7f97d7c0d
#
_entry.id   299775534c7462e46fd6eac7f97d7c0d
#
_cell.length_a   1.000
_cell.length_b   1.000
_cell.length_c   1.000
_cell.angle_alpha   90.00
_cell.angle_beta   90.00
_cell.angle_gamma   90.00
#
_symmetry.space_group_name_H-M   'P 1'
#
loop_
_entity.id
_entity.type
_entity.pdbx_description
1 polymer ?
#
loop_
_entity_poly.entity_id
_entity_poly.type
_entity_poly.pdbx_seq_one_letter_code
_entity_poly.pdbx_strand_id
1 'polypeptide(L)'
;MTDLLDQHCPVVEARRKAKQMTPWFNAECRDARRHARAAERRYRRTCSDVDKRTWLDKLKAMRALYEDVNSNYWRSEIAASSGDTKRLWRTFSGVLGEVTADETAALTADEFATFFQNKVESVHSSTASTPLYDVPYKTTATLDAWTAVTADEVEKLIGSALCKTCQLDPAPTWLVKDVRGLLSPFIALLFNRSLVDGCFPSEFKKAVVRPLLKKSGLDANQPQNYRPVSNLSFLSKLLEKVVQTRFQSFLDSNNQQPLDSHQHNPHIASSTVLRRP
;
A
#
# COMPACT_ATOMS: atom_id res chain seq x y z
N MET A 1 -0.41 54.42 -22.24
CA MET A 1 0.74 53.51 -22.29
C MET A 1 0.52 52.23 -21.48
N THR A 2 -0.10 52.32 -20.32
CA THR A 2 -0.54 51.15 -19.48
C THR A 2 -1.50 50.23 -20.23
N ASP A 3 -2.52 50.77 -20.89
CA ASP A 3 -3.54 49.97 -21.60
C ASP A 3 -2.96 49.13 -22.78
N LEU A 4 -1.93 49.62 -23.43
CA LEU A 4 -1.22 48.91 -24.49
C LEU A 4 -0.35 47.76 -23.92
N LEU A 5 0.24 47.96 -22.74
CA LEU A 5 0.99 46.92 -22.04
C LEU A 5 0.08 45.82 -21.55
N ASP A 6 -1.09 46.13 -20.97
CA ASP A 6 -2.04 45.17 -20.48
C ASP A 6 -2.70 44.36 -21.62
N GLN A 7 -2.84 44.99 -22.82
CA GLN A 7 -3.37 44.31 -24.00
C GLN A 7 -2.39 43.31 -24.62
N HIS A 8 -1.08 43.62 -24.60
CA HIS A 8 -0.05 42.78 -25.24
C HIS A 8 0.76 41.92 -24.26
N CYS A 9 0.74 42.24 -22.96
CA CYS A 9 1.42 41.52 -21.89
C CYS A 9 0.51 41.43 -20.66
N PRO A 10 -0.60 40.65 -20.73
CA PRO A 10 -1.48 40.49 -19.59
C PRO A 10 -0.72 39.86 -18.41
N VAL A 11 -1.00 40.33 -17.20
CA VAL A 11 -0.45 39.75 -15.96
C VAL A 11 -0.97 38.33 -15.83
N VAL A 12 -0.11 37.36 -16.06
CA VAL A 12 -0.43 35.94 -15.87
C VAL A 12 0.03 35.54 -14.47
N GLU A 13 -0.88 35.08 -13.63
CA GLU A 13 -0.53 34.44 -12.36
C GLU A 13 0.29 33.19 -12.65
N ALA A 14 1.60 33.31 -12.61
CA ALA A 14 2.48 32.16 -12.69
C ALA A 14 2.42 31.38 -11.37
N ARG A 15 1.68 30.28 -11.33
CA ARG A 15 1.82 29.29 -10.24
C ARG A 15 3.26 28.84 -10.21
N ARG A 16 4.03 29.30 -9.22
CA ARG A 16 5.38 28.77 -8.97
C ARG A 16 5.26 27.28 -8.74
N LYS A 17 5.75 26.48 -9.66
CA LYS A 17 5.91 25.02 -9.40
C LYS A 17 6.70 24.88 -8.10
N ALA A 18 6.16 24.10 -7.16
CA ALA A 18 6.84 23.79 -5.91
C ALA A 18 8.25 23.29 -6.27
N LYS A 19 9.26 23.92 -5.65
CA LYS A 19 10.65 23.59 -5.90
C LYS A 19 10.85 22.15 -5.43
N GLN A 20 11.17 21.24 -6.35
CA GLN A 20 11.44 19.86 -6.04
C GLN A 20 12.55 19.82 -4.98
N MET A 21 12.22 19.33 -3.78
CA MET A 21 13.20 19.21 -2.70
C MET A 21 14.22 18.14 -3.09
N THR A 22 15.48 18.52 -3.13
CA THR A 22 16.61 17.60 -3.31
C THR A 22 17.27 17.40 -1.95
N PRO A 23 16.79 16.41 -1.15
CA PRO A 23 17.21 16.27 0.24
C PRO A 23 18.70 15.95 0.40
N TRP A 24 19.32 15.35 -0.62
CA TRP A 24 20.75 15.03 -0.65
C TRP A 24 21.66 16.23 -0.93
N PHE A 25 21.12 17.38 -1.36
CA PHE A 25 21.90 18.54 -1.78
C PHE A 25 22.41 19.34 -0.56
N ASN A 26 23.60 19.03 -0.11
CA ASN A 26 24.26 19.56 1.09
C ASN A 26 25.10 20.86 0.84
N ALA A 27 25.83 21.31 1.86
CA ALA A 27 26.70 22.48 1.78
C ALA A 27 27.82 22.29 0.77
N GLU A 28 28.40 21.12 0.72
CA GLU A 28 29.50 20.73 -0.16
C GLU A 28 29.10 20.82 -1.64
N CYS A 29 27.90 20.36 -1.98
CA CYS A 29 27.31 20.53 -3.29
C CYS A 29 27.11 22.01 -3.67
N ARG A 30 26.68 22.83 -2.70
CA ARG A 30 26.54 24.29 -2.91
C ARG A 30 27.87 24.95 -3.21
N ASP A 31 28.92 24.57 -2.53
CA ASP A 31 30.27 25.13 -2.72
C ASP A 31 30.87 24.69 -4.06
N ALA A 32 30.79 23.41 -4.38
CA ALA A 32 31.22 22.93 -5.70
C ALA A 32 30.52 23.67 -6.85
N ARG A 33 29.20 23.88 -6.71
CA ARG A 33 28.42 24.66 -7.67
C ARG A 33 28.87 26.12 -7.76
N ARG A 34 29.21 26.74 -6.62
CA ARG A 34 29.72 28.11 -6.55
C ARG A 34 31.04 28.23 -7.28
N HIS A 35 31.95 27.29 -7.06
CA HIS A 35 33.27 27.25 -7.73
C HIS A 35 33.14 27.01 -9.22
N ALA A 36 32.32 26.07 -9.66
CA ALA A 36 32.09 25.83 -11.10
C ALA A 36 31.52 27.07 -11.80
N ARG A 37 30.53 27.75 -11.18
CA ARG A 37 29.96 28.99 -11.72
C ARG A 37 30.96 30.18 -11.72
N ALA A 38 31.84 30.24 -10.74
CA ALA A 38 32.90 31.27 -10.72
C ALA A 38 33.90 31.06 -11.90
N ALA A 39 34.31 29.81 -12.12
CA ALA A 39 35.18 29.46 -13.25
C ALA A 39 34.49 29.71 -14.60
N GLU A 40 33.18 29.41 -14.73
CA GLU A 40 32.39 29.71 -15.91
C GLU A 40 32.36 31.21 -16.20
N ARG A 41 32.06 32.05 -15.19
CA ARG A 41 32.07 33.52 -15.36
C ARG A 41 33.43 34.06 -15.77
N ARG A 42 34.52 33.48 -15.21
CA ARG A 42 35.88 33.85 -15.59
C ARG A 42 36.16 33.52 -17.06
N TYR A 43 35.84 32.29 -17.49
CA TYR A 43 35.97 31.90 -18.91
C TYR A 43 35.17 32.81 -19.84
N ARG A 44 33.91 33.10 -19.50
CA ARG A 44 33.05 33.98 -20.35
C ARG A 44 33.61 35.41 -20.51
N ARG A 45 34.41 35.86 -19.52
CA ARG A 45 35.06 37.18 -19.55
C ARG A 45 36.37 37.18 -20.32
N THR A 46 37.18 36.10 -20.19
CA THR A 46 38.54 36.04 -20.74
C THR A 46 38.59 35.34 -22.10
N CYS A 47 37.63 34.48 -22.41
CA CYS A 47 37.60 33.59 -23.58
C CYS A 47 38.91 32.77 -23.74
N SER A 48 39.69 32.60 -22.69
CA SER A 48 40.96 31.88 -22.70
C SER A 48 40.75 30.38 -22.65
N ASP A 49 41.55 29.62 -23.41
CA ASP A 49 41.53 28.15 -23.39
C ASP A 49 41.95 27.54 -22.02
N VAL A 50 42.78 28.22 -21.26
CA VAL A 50 43.19 27.85 -19.92
C VAL A 50 41.97 27.94 -18.95
N ASP A 51 41.25 29.05 -19.01
CA ASP A 51 40.06 29.26 -18.20
C ASP A 51 38.93 28.29 -18.59
N LYS A 52 38.81 27.95 -19.88
CA LYS A 52 37.88 26.94 -20.38
C LYS A 52 38.16 25.57 -19.79
N ARG A 53 39.43 25.14 -19.82
CA ARG A 53 39.84 23.85 -19.20
C ARG A 53 39.52 23.85 -17.71
N THR A 54 39.90 24.91 -17.00
CA THR A 54 39.63 25.07 -15.58
C THR A 54 38.12 24.96 -15.26
N TRP A 55 37.27 25.59 -16.06
CA TRP A 55 35.82 25.50 -15.92
C TRP A 55 35.32 24.08 -16.16
N LEU A 56 35.75 23.39 -17.21
CA LEU A 56 35.37 22.02 -17.53
C LEU A 56 35.80 21.04 -16.44
N ASP A 57 37.01 21.20 -15.87
CA ASP A 57 37.49 20.38 -14.76
C ASP A 57 36.65 20.58 -13.49
N LYS A 58 36.32 21.85 -13.17
CA LYS A 58 35.43 22.16 -12.04
C LYS A 58 34.01 21.63 -12.27
N LEU A 59 33.51 21.67 -13.48
CA LEU A 59 32.20 21.13 -13.84
C LEU A 59 32.17 19.60 -13.73
N LYS A 60 33.21 18.93 -14.19
CA LYS A 60 33.37 17.46 -14.07
C LYS A 60 33.45 17.04 -12.60
N ALA A 61 34.26 17.71 -11.80
CA ALA A 61 34.38 17.43 -10.36
C ALA A 61 33.05 17.67 -9.63
N MET A 62 32.32 18.74 -9.95
CA MET A 62 31.02 19.02 -9.37
C MET A 62 29.98 17.91 -9.70
N ARG A 63 29.98 17.41 -10.94
CA ARG A 63 29.06 16.31 -11.33
C ARG A 63 29.39 15.03 -10.59
N ALA A 64 30.67 14.65 -10.52
CA ALA A 64 31.12 13.47 -9.79
C ALA A 64 30.73 13.56 -8.29
N LEU A 65 30.91 14.72 -7.67
CA LEU A 65 30.49 14.95 -6.27
C LEU A 65 28.98 14.80 -6.12
N TYR A 66 28.18 15.30 -7.05
CA TYR A 66 26.71 15.17 -6.99
C TYR A 66 26.26 13.72 -7.09
N GLU A 67 26.88 12.92 -7.96
CA GLU A 67 26.60 11.49 -8.10
C GLU A 67 26.96 10.73 -6.82
N ASP A 68 28.11 11.03 -6.23
CA ASP A 68 28.57 10.37 -4.99
C ASP A 68 27.66 10.71 -3.80
N VAL A 69 27.43 12.01 -3.57
CA VAL A 69 26.57 12.46 -2.46
C VAL A 69 25.14 11.94 -2.60
N ASN A 70 24.60 11.96 -3.81
CA ASN A 70 23.27 11.42 -4.11
C ASN A 70 23.21 9.91 -3.84
N SER A 71 24.18 9.15 -4.35
CA SER A 71 24.24 7.70 -4.17
C SER A 71 24.36 7.31 -2.69
N ASN A 72 25.23 8.01 -1.95
CA ASN A 72 25.45 7.75 -0.52
C ASN A 72 24.21 8.10 0.31
N TYR A 73 23.54 9.20 0.00
CA TYR A 73 22.29 9.59 0.64
C TYR A 73 21.21 8.48 0.47
N TRP A 74 20.99 8.04 -0.77
CA TRP A 74 19.94 7.02 -1.03
C TRP A 74 20.31 5.66 -0.45
N ARG A 75 21.58 5.27 -0.48
CA ARG A 75 22.03 4.04 0.20
C ARG A 75 21.74 4.09 1.70
N SER A 76 22.02 5.22 2.36
CA SER A 76 21.75 5.37 3.78
C SER A 76 20.24 5.38 4.08
N GLU A 77 19.41 6.02 3.26
CA GLU A 77 17.95 6.03 3.42
C GLU A 77 17.33 4.64 3.22
N ILE A 78 17.82 3.88 2.22
CA ILE A 78 17.39 2.50 1.99
C ILE A 78 17.79 1.62 3.18
N ALA A 79 19.01 1.74 3.65
CA ALA A 79 19.47 0.98 4.83
C ALA A 79 18.67 1.32 6.09
N ALA A 80 18.38 2.61 6.33
CA ALA A 80 17.57 3.07 7.45
C ALA A 80 16.09 2.65 7.35
N SER A 81 15.63 2.31 6.15
CA SER A 81 14.26 1.82 5.89
C SER A 81 14.17 0.30 5.85
N SER A 82 15.26 -0.41 6.17
CA SER A 82 15.29 -1.87 6.22
C SER A 82 14.22 -2.38 7.21
N GLY A 83 13.28 -3.19 6.70
CA GLY A 83 12.14 -3.70 7.49
C GLY A 83 10.88 -2.82 7.47
N ASP A 84 10.93 -1.57 7.03
CA ASP A 84 9.74 -0.70 6.86
C ASP A 84 9.47 -0.37 5.40
N THR A 85 8.80 -1.29 4.73
CA THR A 85 8.39 -1.16 3.32
C THR A 85 7.56 0.12 3.06
N LYS A 86 6.75 0.56 4.03
CA LYS A 86 5.91 1.75 3.89
C LYS A 86 6.74 3.03 3.88
N ARG A 87 7.77 3.11 4.73
CA ARG A 87 8.72 4.22 4.76
C ARG A 87 9.49 4.28 3.44
N LEU A 88 9.98 3.14 2.98
CA LEU A 88 10.71 3.01 1.72
C LEU A 88 9.88 3.53 0.52
N TRP A 89 8.64 3.06 0.38
CA TRP A 89 7.74 3.50 -0.69
C TRP A 89 7.41 5.00 -0.61
N ARG A 90 7.19 5.56 0.58
CA ARG A 90 6.96 7.00 0.75
C ARG A 90 8.16 7.83 0.30
N THR A 91 9.37 7.35 0.61
CA THR A 91 10.60 7.99 0.19
C THR A 91 10.74 7.99 -1.33
N PHE A 92 10.49 6.86 -1.99
CA PHE A 92 10.51 6.75 -3.45
C PHE A 92 9.41 7.57 -4.14
N SER A 93 8.19 7.55 -3.66
CA SER A 93 7.09 8.34 -4.23
C SER A 93 7.41 9.84 -4.19
N GLY A 94 8.05 10.32 -3.11
CA GLY A 94 8.51 11.70 -3.01
C GLY A 94 9.57 12.08 -4.06
N VAL A 95 10.42 11.13 -4.46
CA VAL A 95 11.46 11.33 -5.49
C VAL A 95 10.90 11.25 -6.89
N LEU A 96 10.01 10.29 -7.14
CA LEU A 96 9.38 10.08 -8.43
C LEU A 96 8.39 11.20 -8.78
N GLY A 97 8.08 12.08 -7.82
CA GLY A 97 7.10 13.14 -8.01
C GLY A 97 5.71 12.58 -8.25
N GLU A 98 5.47 11.34 -7.82
CA GLU A 98 4.11 10.84 -7.70
C GLU A 98 3.42 11.72 -6.65
N VAL A 99 2.83 12.79 -7.14
CA VAL A 99 1.77 13.48 -6.43
C VAL A 99 0.77 12.37 -6.12
N THR A 100 0.60 12.06 -4.85
CA THR A 100 -0.67 11.50 -4.41
C THR A 100 -1.68 12.55 -4.81
N ALA A 101 -2.12 12.48 -6.06
CA ALA A 101 -3.27 13.19 -6.50
C ALA A 101 -4.36 12.68 -5.58
N ASP A 102 -4.78 13.54 -4.69
CA ASP A 102 -6.12 13.55 -4.14
C ASP A 102 -7.04 13.85 -5.35
N GLU A 103 -6.99 12.98 -6.36
CA GLU A 103 -8.00 12.90 -7.39
C GLU A 103 -9.21 12.34 -6.63
N THR A 104 -9.91 13.27 -5.97
CA THR A 104 -11.24 13.02 -5.48
C THR A 104 -12.03 12.54 -6.70
N ALA A 105 -12.25 11.22 -6.77
CA ALA A 105 -13.08 10.65 -7.79
C ALA A 105 -14.42 11.42 -7.78
N ALA A 106 -14.86 11.88 -8.93
CA ALA A 106 -16.15 12.53 -9.06
C ALA A 106 -17.32 11.55 -8.79
N LEU A 107 -17.00 10.24 -8.71
CA LEU A 107 -17.95 9.16 -8.46
C LEU A 107 -18.35 9.12 -6.98
N THR A 108 -19.65 8.98 -6.77
CA THR A 108 -20.25 8.84 -5.44
C THR A 108 -20.12 7.42 -4.89
N ALA A 109 -20.33 7.27 -3.57
CA ALA A 109 -20.32 5.95 -2.93
C ALA A 109 -21.41 5.02 -3.50
N ASP A 110 -22.57 5.56 -3.87
CA ASP A 110 -23.71 4.78 -4.42
C ASP A 110 -23.39 4.28 -5.84
N GLU A 111 -22.72 5.08 -6.67
CA GLU A 111 -22.29 4.65 -8.00
C GLU A 111 -21.27 3.49 -7.91
N PHE A 112 -20.34 3.57 -6.98
CA PHE A 112 -19.41 2.45 -6.72
C PHE A 112 -20.14 1.22 -6.18
N ALA A 113 -21.08 1.38 -5.24
CA ALA A 113 -21.84 0.27 -4.69
C ALA A 113 -22.62 -0.45 -5.78
N THR A 114 -23.38 0.29 -6.59
CA THR A 114 -24.14 -0.23 -7.73
C THR A 114 -23.25 -0.96 -8.73
N PHE A 115 -22.12 -0.35 -9.11
CA PHE A 115 -21.18 -0.96 -10.04
C PHE A 115 -20.61 -2.29 -9.51
N PHE A 116 -20.15 -2.33 -8.26
CA PHE A 116 -19.57 -3.55 -7.69
C PHE A 116 -20.61 -4.64 -7.49
N GLN A 117 -21.85 -4.29 -7.10
CA GLN A 117 -22.95 -5.22 -6.95
C GLN A 117 -23.31 -5.85 -8.29
N ASN A 118 -23.51 -5.05 -9.34
CA ASN A 118 -23.82 -5.53 -10.69
C ASN A 118 -22.71 -6.44 -11.24
N LYS A 119 -21.46 -6.11 -10.93
CA LYS A 119 -20.32 -6.96 -11.32
C LYS A 119 -20.35 -8.32 -10.63
N VAL A 120 -20.66 -8.38 -9.34
CA VAL A 120 -20.79 -9.64 -8.59
C VAL A 120 -21.93 -10.47 -9.18
N GLU A 121 -23.06 -9.85 -9.45
CA GLU A 121 -24.26 -10.50 -10.01
C GLU A 121 -24.00 -11.04 -11.43
N SER A 122 -23.30 -10.28 -12.26
CA SER A 122 -22.84 -10.73 -13.58
C SER A 122 -21.95 -11.96 -13.50
N VAL A 123 -21.00 -12.01 -12.55
CA VAL A 123 -20.15 -13.17 -12.34
C VAL A 123 -20.96 -14.37 -11.85
N HIS A 124 -21.86 -14.17 -10.88
CA HIS A 124 -22.75 -15.24 -10.40
C HIS A 124 -23.58 -15.83 -11.54
N SER A 125 -24.18 -14.98 -12.36
CA SER A 125 -25.00 -15.41 -13.50
C SER A 125 -24.19 -16.18 -14.54
N SER A 126 -22.95 -15.74 -14.82
CA SER A 126 -22.07 -16.42 -15.78
C SER A 126 -21.54 -17.77 -15.30
N THR A 127 -21.49 -17.98 -13.98
CA THR A 127 -20.98 -19.22 -13.36
C THR A 127 -22.08 -20.15 -12.84
N ALA A 128 -23.33 -19.71 -12.82
CA ALA A 128 -24.47 -20.47 -12.28
C ALA A 128 -24.71 -21.81 -12.99
N SER A 129 -24.44 -21.87 -14.28
CA SER A 129 -24.60 -23.08 -15.11
C SER A 129 -23.37 -23.98 -15.18
N THR A 130 -22.26 -23.58 -14.50
CA THR A 130 -21.03 -24.39 -14.53
C THR A 130 -21.24 -25.61 -13.65
N PRO A 131 -21.09 -26.86 -14.18
CA PRO A 131 -21.23 -28.05 -13.37
C PRO A 131 -20.16 -28.07 -12.26
N LEU A 132 -20.58 -28.51 -11.06
CA LEU A 132 -19.63 -28.73 -9.98
C LEU A 132 -18.63 -29.80 -10.41
N TYR A 133 -17.35 -29.46 -10.42
CA TYR A 133 -16.30 -30.42 -10.66
C TYR A 133 -16.22 -31.35 -9.45
N ASP A 134 -16.44 -32.65 -9.68
CA ASP A 134 -16.28 -33.66 -8.66
C ASP A 134 -14.77 -33.91 -8.42
N VAL A 135 -14.25 -33.30 -7.37
CA VAL A 135 -12.85 -33.49 -6.98
C VAL A 135 -12.77 -34.79 -6.17
N PRO A 136 -12.10 -35.82 -6.66
CA PRO A 136 -11.93 -37.04 -5.88
C PRO A 136 -11.20 -36.74 -4.56
N TYR A 137 -11.84 -37.04 -3.44
CA TYR A 137 -11.23 -36.89 -2.13
C TYR A 137 -10.00 -37.77 -2.02
N LYS A 138 -8.83 -37.15 -1.80
CA LYS A 138 -7.56 -37.87 -1.61
C LYS A 138 -7.33 -38.37 -0.18
N THR A 139 -8.19 -37.99 0.75
CA THR A 139 -8.05 -38.31 2.16
C THR A 139 -9.42 -38.48 2.83
N THR A 140 -9.45 -39.31 3.86
CA THR A 140 -10.62 -39.51 4.73
C THR A 140 -10.53 -38.64 5.99
N ALA A 141 -9.50 -37.83 6.13
CA ALA A 141 -9.33 -36.95 7.29
C ALA A 141 -10.38 -35.86 7.29
N THR A 142 -11.13 -35.74 8.39
CA THR A 142 -12.16 -34.74 8.61
C THR A 142 -11.73 -33.80 9.73
N LEU A 143 -12.10 -32.51 9.61
CA LEU A 143 -11.91 -31.55 10.67
C LEU A 143 -13.20 -31.42 11.48
N ASP A 144 -13.36 -32.29 12.49
CA ASP A 144 -14.61 -32.43 13.23
C ASP A 144 -14.76 -31.38 14.34
N ALA A 145 -13.66 -30.86 14.85
CA ALA A 145 -13.66 -29.86 15.92
C ALA A 145 -12.48 -28.91 15.82
N TRP A 146 -12.71 -27.67 16.25
CA TRP A 146 -11.66 -26.66 16.37
C TRP A 146 -11.02 -26.72 17.75
N THR A 147 -9.68 -26.63 17.80
CA THR A 147 -8.97 -26.46 19.06
C THR A 147 -9.32 -25.11 19.69
N ALA A 148 -9.66 -25.14 21.00
CA ALA A 148 -9.98 -23.91 21.70
C ALA A 148 -8.83 -22.89 21.73
N VAL A 149 -9.18 -21.61 21.79
CA VAL A 149 -8.24 -20.48 21.87
C VAL A 149 -8.06 -20.11 23.33
N THR A 150 -6.81 -19.95 23.77
CA THR A 150 -6.49 -19.48 25.12
C THR A 150 -6.40 -17.96 25.19
N ALA A 151 -6.56 -17.39 26.39
CA ALA A 151 -6.38 -15.95 26.61
C ALA A 151 -4.96 -15.49 26.23
N ASP A 152 -3.94 -16.29 26.57
CA ASP A 152 -2.54 -15.99 26.25
C ASP A 152 -2.28 -15.96 24.72
N GLU A 153 -2.95 -16.86 23.99
CA GLU A 153 -2.86 -16.86 22.51
C GLU A 153 -3.49 -15.59 21.93
N VAL A 154 -4.66 -15.19 22.43
CA VAL A 154 -5.32 -13.94 22.02
C VAL A 154 -4.44 -12.73 22.35
N GLU A 155 -3.84 -12.69 23.53
CA GLU A 155 -2.95 -11.60 23.93
C GLU A 155 -1.75 -11.48 22.99
N LYS A 156 -1.12 -12.59 22.63
CA LYS A 156 -0.02 -12.63 21.64
C LYS A 156 -0.48 -12.16 20.27
N LEU A 157 -1.66 -12.60 19.81
CA LEU A 157 -2.23 -12.18 18.53
C LEU A 157 -2.48 -10.67 18.49
N ILE A 158 -3.07 -10.10 19.55
CA ILE A 158 -3.29 -8.65 19.67
C ILE A 158 -1.95 -7.92 19.67
N GLY A 159 -0.96 -8.39 20.44
CA GLY A 159 0.36 -7.79 20.53
C GLY A 159 1.09 -7.71 19.20
N SER A 160 1.05 -8.78 18.42
CA SER A 160 1.72 -8.90 17.13
C SER A 160 0.99 -8.22 15.97
N ALA A 161 -0.32 -7.93 16.11
CA ALA A 161 -1.11 -7.33 15.06
C ALA A 161 -0.64 -5.90 14.72
N LEU A 162 -0.81 -5.49 13.46
CA LEU A 162 -0.52 -4.11 13.05
C LEU A 162 -1.50 -3.13 13.69
N CYS A 163 -1.00 -1.96 14.11
CA CYS A 163 -1.83 -0.89 14.67
C CYS A 163 -2.57 -0.16 13.54
N LYS A 164 -3.67 -0.75 13.07
CA LYS A 164 -4.54 -0.20 12.02
C LYS A 164 -5.97 -0.21 12.51
N THR A 165 -6.54 0.97 12.73
CA THR A 165 -7.94 1.14 13.13
C THR A 165 -8.85 1.10 11.89
N CYS A 166 -9.94 0.35 11.98
CA CYS A 166 -11.03 0.39 11.02
C CYS A 166 -12.16 1.27 11.56
N GLN A 167 -12.93 1.86 10.67
CA GLN A 167 -14.09 2.69 11.04
C GLN A 167 -15.18 1.88 11.78
N LEU A 168 -15.18 0.55 11.61
CA LEU A 168 -16.09 -0.38 12.30
C LEU A 168 -15.59 -0.79 13.70
N ASP A 169 -14.37 -0.41 14.08
CA ASP A 169 -13.85 -0.75 15.40
C ASP A 169 -14.46 0.15 16.46
N PRO A 170 -15.00 -0.41 17.55
CA PRO A 170 -15.57 0.38 18.64
C PRO A 170 -14.51 1.17 19.43
N ALA A 171 -13.25 0.73 19.35
CA ALA A 171 -12.12 1.38 19.99
C ALA A 171 -10.89 1.38 19.07
N PRO A 172 -10.01 2.38 19.16
CA PRO A 172 -8.78 2.40 18.39
C PRO A 172 -7.89 1.19 18.71
N THR A 173 -7.25 0.62 17.69
CA THR A 173 -6.39 -0.57 17.85
C THR A 173 -5.27 -0.38 18.86
N TRP A 174 -4.71 0.84 19.00
CA TRP A 174 -3.69 1.13 20.01
C TRP A 174 -4.22 0.93 21.43
N LEU A 175 -5.45 1.37 21.72
CA LEU A 175 -6.08 1.19 23.03
C LEU A 175 -6.33 -0.30 23.34
N VAL A 176 -6.86 -1.05 22.35
CA VAL A 176 -7.06 -2.50 22.49
C VAL A 176 -5.75 -3.21 22.81
N LYS A 177 -4.63 -2.76 22.21
CA LYS A 177 -3.30 -3.30 22.49
C LYS A 177 -2.80 -2.96 23.90
N ASP A 178 -3.05 -1.76 24.38
CA ASP A 178 -2.63 -1.35 25.72
C ASP A 178 -3.35 -2.12 26.83
N VAL A 179 -4.64 -2.39 26.62
CA VAL A 179 -5.46 -3.14 27.60
C VAL A 179 -5.64 -4.63 27.25
N ARG A 180 -4.79 -5.18 26.38
CA ARG A 180 -4.93 -6.55 25.86
C ARG A 180 -5.03 -7.63 26.96
N GLY A 181 -4.25 -7.50 28.03
CA GLY A 181 -4.30 -8.46 29.15
C GLY A 181 -5.67 -8.53 29.82
N LEU A 182 -6.37 -7.39 29.92
CA LEU A 182 -7.74 -7.32 30.44
C LEU A 182 -8.77 -7.90 29.46
N LEU A 183 -8.60 -7.64 28.16
CA LEU A 183 -9.57 -8.01 27.12
C LEU A 183 -9.43 -9.46 26.64
N SER A 184 -8.23 -10.02 26.68
CA SER A 184 -7.94 -11.34 26.09
C SER A 184 -8.82 -12.48 26.62
N PRO A 185 -9.17 -12.60 27.90
CA PRO A 185 -10.09 -13.64 28.38
C PRO A 185 -11.48 -13.53 27.74
N PHE A 186 -12.02 -12.33 27.60
CA PHE A 186 -13.34 -12.10 27.01
C PHE A 186 -13.35 -12.38 25.51
N ILE A 187 -12.29 -11.96 24.81
CA ILE A 187 -12.13 -12.21 23.37
C ILE A 187 -11.95 -13.71 23.12
N ALA A 188 -11.22 -14.43 23.98
CA ALA A 188 -11.07 -15.88 23.87
C ALA A 188 -12.42 -16.60 24.03
N LEU A 189 -13.28 -16.19 25.00
CA LEU A 189 -14.63 -16.72 25.14
C LEU A 189 -15.47 -16.48 23.87
N LEU A 190 -15.43 -15.26 23.32
CA LEU A 190 -16.16 -14.92 22.09
C LEU A 190 -15.70 -15.78 20.91
N PHE A 191 -14.38 -15.93 20.74
CA PHE A 191 -13.82 -16.74 19.66
C PHE A 191 -14.15 -18.21 19.81
N ASN A 192 -14.03 -18.78 21.03
CA ASN A 192 -14.38 -20.15 21.29
C ASN A 192 -15.88 -20.43 21.05
N ARG A 193 -16.73 -19.49 21.42
CA ARG A 193 -18.16 -19.61 21.11
C ARG A 193 -18.39 -19.67 19.61
N SER A 194 -17.77 -18.76 18.85
CA SER A 194 -17.85 -18.75 17.39
C SER A 194 -17.34 -20.05 16.75
N LEU A 195 -16.24 -20.61 17.27
CA LEU A 195 -15.67 -21.87 16.78
C LEU A 195 -16.56 -23.08 17.07
N VAL A 196 -17.14 -23.17 18.30
CA VAL A 196 -18.04 -24.26 18.70
C VAL A 196 -19.34 -24.22 17.92
N ASP A 197 -19.95 -23.04 17.79
CA ASP A 197 -21.22 -22.88 17.06
C ASP A 197 -21.04 -22.98 15.54
N GLY A 198 -19.80 -22.99 15.03
CA GLY A 198 -19.51 -22.93 13.59
C GLY A 198 -20.03 -21.64 12.93
N CYS A 199 -20.30 -20.60 13.73
CA CYS A 199 -20.95 -19.39 13.30
C CYS A 199 -20.04 -18.17 13.43
N PHE A 200 -19.74 -17.51 12.30
CA PHE A 200 -19.02 -16.26 12.30
C PHE A 200 -19.97 -15.11 12.68
N PRO A 201 -19.68 -14.30 13.71
CA PRO A 201 -20.58 -13.24 14.16
C PRO A 201 -20.96 -12.27 13.04
N SER A 202 -22.24 -11.88 12.96
CA SER A 202 -22.75 -10.99 11.91
C SER A 202 -22.03 -9.64 11.88
N GLU A 203 -21.69 -9.09 13.03
CA GLU A 203 -20.94 -7.84 13.15
C GLU A 203 -19.53 -7.95 12.56
N PHE A 204 -18.90 -9.12 12.62
CA PHE A 204 -17.59 -9.36 12.04
C PHE A 204 -17.62 -9.56 10.52
N LYS A 205 -18.80 -9.83 9.95
CA LYS A 205 -19.01 -9.92 8.49
C LYS A 205 -19.12 -8.54 7.82
N LYS A 206 -19.33 -7.48 8.59
CA LYS A 206 -19.42 -6.12 8.06
C LYS A 206 -18.04 -5.63 7.60
N ALA A 207 -18.00 -4.97 6.47
CA ALA A 207 -16.79 -4.38 5.91
C ALA A 207 -17.06 -2.98 5.37
N VAL A 208 -16.09 -2.08 5.56
CA VAL A 208 -16.08 -0.80 4.85
C VAL A 208 -15.33 -1.02 3.53
N VAL A 209 -16.04 -0.95 2.42
CA VAL A 209 -15.45 -1.08 1.09
C VAL A 209 -14.90 0.27 0.65
N ARG A 210 -13.59 0.31 0.34
CA ARG A 210 -12.94 1.49 -0.23
C ARG A 210 -12.52 1.19 -1.67
N PRO A 211 -12.99 1.98 -2.64
CA PRO A 211 -12.51 1.85 -4.01
C PRO A 211 -11.05 2.32 -4.09
N LEU A 212 -10.18 1.48 -4.65
CA LEU A 212 -8.77 1.79 -4.87
C LEU A 212 -8.47 1.74 -6.36
N LEU A 213 -7.95 2.81 -6.93
CA LEU A 213 -7.55 2.86 -8.34
C LEU A 213 -6.49 1.78 -8.62
N LYS A 214 -6.66 1.01 -9.69
CA LYS A 214 -5.81 -0.15 -10.03
C LYS A 214 -4.37 0.25 -10.37
N LYS A 215 -4.21 1.41 -11.02
CA LYS A 215 -2.91 1.99 -11.41
C LYS A 215 -3.01 3.51 -11.41
N SER A 216 -1.93 4.19 -11.08
CA SER A 216 -1.80 5.63 -11.28
C SER A 216 -1.95 5.97 -12.78
N GLY A 217 -2.68 7.05 -13.09
CA GLY A 217 -2.90 7.50 -14.48
C GLY A 217 -4.10 6.88 -15.20
N LEU A 218 -4.87 5.97 -14.55
CA LEU A 218 -6.17 5.56 -15.07
C LEU A 218 -7.21 6.66 -14.80
N ASP A 219 -8.22 6.75 -15.69
CA ASP A 219 -9.33 7.69 -15.52
C ASP A 219 -10.11 7.40 -14.22
N ALA A 220 -10.08 8.35 -13.30
CA ALA A 220 -10.74 8.25 -12.00
C ALA A 220 -12.27 8.34 -12.07
N ASN A 221 -12.84 8.74 -13.22
CA ASN A 221 -14.29 8.80 -13.43
C ASN A 221 -14.89 7.46 -13.88
N GLN A 222 -14.06 6.44 -14.07
CA GLN A 222 -14.49 5.12 -14.54
C GLN A 222 -14.45 4.11 -13.39
N PRO A 223 -15.61 3.62 -12.88
CA PRO A 223 -15.64 2.70 -11.73
C PRO A 223 -14.95 1.36 -12.00
N GLN A 224 -14.86 0.92 -13.26
CA GLN A 224 -14.14 -0.27 -13.67
C GLN A 224 -12.61 -0.19 -13.41
N ASN A 225 -12.07 1.00 -13.27
CA ASN A 225 -10.66 1.23 -12.99
C ASN A 225 -10.31 1.03 -11.51
N TYR A 226 -11.31 0.78 -10.66
CA TYR A 226 -11.14 0.58 -9.23
C TYR A 226 -11.22 -0.89 -8.83
N ARG A 227 -10.56 -1.19 -7.70
CA ARG A 227 -10.69 -2.44 -6.95
C ARG A 227 -11.47 -2.18 -5.68
N PRO A 228 -12.49 -2.98 -5.33
CA PRO A 228 -13.11 -2.90 -4.02
C PRO A 228 -12.15 -3.50 -2.97
N VAL A 229 -11.70 -2.68 -2.03
CA VAL A 229 -10.89 -3.14 -0.90
C VAL A 229 -11.75 -3.14 0.34
N SER A 230 -12.05 -4.33 0.87
CA SER A 230 -12.85 -4.52 2.08
C SER A 230 -11.99 -4.38 3.32
N ASN A 231 -12.31 -3.40 4.17
CA ASN A 231 -11.71 -3.21 5.47
C ASN A 231 -12.62 -3.80 6.54
N LEU A 232 -12.19 -4.91 7.13
CA LEU A 232 -12.87 -5.57 8.24
C LEU A 232 -12.43 -4.98 9.58
N SER A 233 -13.24 -5.19 10.63
CA SER A 233 -12.89 -4.80 12.00
C SER A 233 -11.65 -5.53 12.50
N PHE A 234 -11.00 -4.99 13.52
CA PHE A 234 -9.79 -5.56 14.11
C PHE A 234 -10.05 -6.97 14.66
N LEU A 235 -11.12 -7.16 15.43
CA LEU A 235 -11.47 -8.46 16.01
C LEU A 235 -11.85 -9.50 14.93
N SER A 236 -12.51 -9.08 13.85
CA SER A 236 -12.77 -9.97 12.71
C SER A 236 -11.48 -10.56 12.13
N LYS A 237 -10.48 -9.73 11.90
CA LYS A 237 -9.17 -10.17 11.39
C LYS A 237 -8.45 -11.12 12.35
N LEU A 238 -8.58 -10.90 13.66
CA LEU A 238 -7.98 -11.79 14.66
C LEU A 238 -8.66 -13.17 14.64
N LEU A 239 -10.00 -13.22 14.59
CA LEU A 239 -10.73 -14.48 14.48
C LEU A 239 -10.40 -15.23 13.19
N GLU A 240 -10.36 -14.52 12.04
CA GLU A 240 -9.92 -15.11 10.77
C GLU A 240 -8.50 -15.68 10.85
N LYS A 241 -7.59 -15.01 11.57
CA LYS A 241 -6.23 -15.50 11.79
C LYS A 241 -6.18 -16.76 12.64
N VAL A 242 -7.02 -16.85 13.68
CA VAL A 242 -7.17 -18.07 14.49
C VAL A 242 -7.63 -19.23 13.61
N VAL A 243 -8.72 -19.05 12.86
CA VAL A 243 -9.25 -20.08 11.96
C VAL A 243 -8.20 -20.49 10.93
N GLN A 244 -7.55 -19.52 10.29
CA GLN A 244 -6.49 -19.78 9.30
C GLN A 244 -5.38 -20.65 9.89
N THR A 245 -4.88 -20.30 11.08
CA THR A 245 -3.77 -21.03 11.71
C THR A 245 -4.16 -22.48 12.00
N ARG A 246 -5.35 -22.73 12.53
CA ARG A 246 -5.82 -24.07 12.84
C ARG A 246 -6.09 -24.90 11.59
N PHE A 247 -6.72 -24.28 10.60
CA PHE A 247 -6.98 -24.93 9.31
C PHE A 247 -5.68 -25.31 8.61
N GLN A 248 -4.70 -24.40 8.58
CA GLN A 248 -3.38 -24.68 8.01
C GLN A 248 -2.69 -25.84 8.74
N SER A 249 -2.72 -25.85 10.08
CA SER A 249 -2.15 -26.95 10.86
C SER A 249 -2.82 -28.28 10.57
N PHE A 250 -4.13 -28.31 10.34
CA PHE A 250 -4.86 -29.50 9.92
C PHE A 250 -4.40 -29.97 8.54
N LEU A 251 -4.29 -29.08 7.55
CA LEU A 251 -3.84 -29.42 6.22
C LEU A 251 -2.40 -29.98 6.23
N ASP A 252 -1.51 -29.33 6.96
CA ASP A 252 -0.11 -29.73 7.09
C ASP A 252 0.03 -31.12 7.73
N SER A 253 -0.75 -31.37 8.79
CA SER A 253 -0.73 -32.65 9.52
C SER A 253 -1.27 -33.83 8.69
N ASN A 254 -2.13 -33.55 7.70
CA ASN A 254 -2.74 -34.58 6.85
C ASN A 254 -2.13 -34.64 5.45
N ASN A 255 -0.98 -34.02 5.23
CA ASN A 255 -0.32 -33.92 3.90
C ASN A 255 -1.25 -33.37 2.81
N GLN A 256 -2.24 -32.55 3.19
CA GLN A 256 -3.16 -31.87 2.30
C GLN A 256 -2.61 -30.49 1.99
N GLN A 257 -1.44 -30.43 1.38
CA GLN A 257 -0.96 -29.13 0.90
C GLN A 257 -1.92 -28.61 -0.17
N PRO A 258 -2.27 -27.30 -0.14
CA PRO A 258 -2.94 -26.68 -1.28
C PRO A 258 -2.12 -26.99 -2.53
N LEU A 259 -2.76 -27.42 -3.60
CA LEU A 259 -2.13 -27.59 -4.90
C LEU A 259 -1.19 -26.41 -5.14
N ASP A 260 0.09 -26.71 -5.31
CA ASP A 260 1.20 -25.77 -5.33
C ASP A 260 0.84 -24.42 -5.95
N SER A 261 1.01 -23.37 -5.17
CA SER A 261 0.92 -21.98 -5.60
C SER A 261 1.96 -21.61 -6.69
N HIS A 262 2.77 -22.57 -7.15
CA HIS A 262 3.78 -22.39 -8.18
C HIS A 262 3.25 -22.55 -9.62
N GLN A 263 2.02 -23.03 -9.81
CA GLN A 263 1.34 -22.85 -11.10
C GLN A 263 0.46 -21.58 -11.04
N HIS A 264 1.11 -20.44 -10.89
CA HIS A 264 0.49 -19.15 -11.05
C HIS A 264 0.05 -19.00 -12.51
N ASN A 265 -1.18 -19.39 -12.79
CA ASN A 265 -1.87 -18.93 -13.98
C ASN A 265 -2.29 -17.46 -13.71
N PRO A 266 -1.62 -16.46 -14.31
CA PRO A 266 -1.86 -15.05 -14.00
C PRO A 266 -3.29 -14.59 -14.35
N HIS A 267 -4.10 -15.43 -14.99
CA HIS A 267 -5.49 -15.13 -15.35
C HIS A 267 -6.51 -15.47 -14.27
N ILE A 268 -6.16 -16.20 -13.19
CA ILE A 268 -7.09 -16.58 -12.11
C ILE A 268 -7.02 -15.65 -10.89
N ALA A 269 -5.98 -14.84 -10.75
CA ALA A 269 -5.79 -13.94 -9.59
C ALA A 269 -6.79 -12.78 -9.49
N SER A 270 -7.73 -12.63 -10.44
CA SER A 270 -8.74 -11.55 -10.43
C SER A 270 -10.14 -11.96 -9.97
N SER A 271 -10.36 -13.21 -9.57
CA SER A 271 -11.71 -13.72 -9.29
C SER A 271 -11.87 -14.52 -8.00
N THR A 272 -10.98 -14.35 -6.99
CA THR A 272 -11.25 -14.95 -5.68
C THR A 272 -12.31 -14.13 -4.96
N VAL A 273 -13.55 -14.29 -5.38
CA VAL A 273 -14.73 -13.96 -4.58
C VAL A 273 -14.87 -15.11 -3.58
N LEU A 274 -14.48 -14.86 -2.32
CA LEU A 274 -14.80 -15.73 -1.21
C LEU A 274 -16.32 -15.94 -1.19
N ARG A 275 -16.79 -17.12 -1.57
CA ARG A 275 -18.15 -17.55 -1.30
C ARG A 275 -18.32 -17.58 0.20
N ARG A 276 -19.13 -16.70 0.73
CA ARG A 276 -19.68 -16.84 2.08
C ARG A 276 -21.11 -17.36 1.94
N PRO A 277 -21.50 -18.37 2.74
CA PRO A 277 -22.88 -18.84 2.78
C PRO A 277 -23.82 -17.76 3.28
#